data_f0cf84913a8a1353eb7b5752fc433d94
#
_entry.id   f0cf84913a8a1353eb7b5752fc433d94
#
_cell.length_a   1.000
_cell.length_b   1.000
_cell.length_c   1.000
_cell.angle_alpha   90.00
_cell.angle_beta   90.00
_cell.angle_gamma   90.00
#
_symmetry.space_group_name_H-M   'P 1'
#
loop_
_entity.id
_entity.type
_entity.pdbx_description
1 polymer ?
#
loop_
_entity_poly.entity_id
_entity_poly.type
_entity_poly.pdbx_seq_one_letter_code
_entity_poly.pdbx_strand_id
1 'polypeptide(L)'
;MRINIDDDEYITASLPKIWDIAHGLSGFFHKSKEGVLALTNKNLIFVPRFLQLMSKEREKYFGDDKAKVTKLAHYSEADLDEDISKNSKSWICPLNSLVDAESVTIRKVNFLRITFKDKKNQLKKYDFAITRSVISYPQRQPLMYYSLDWTDWINLLKSHM
;
A
#
# COMPACT_ATOMS: atom_id res chain seq x y z
N MET A 1 -23.49 -8.07 -1.95
CA MET A 1 -23.30 -6.98 -2.95
C MET A 1 -22.17 -6.05 -2.50
N ARG A 2 -21.26 -5.76 -3.38
CA ARG A 2 -20.14 -4.84 -3.09
C ARG A 2 -20.61 -3.41 -3.27
N ILE A 3 -20.06 -2.51 -2.43
CA ILE A 3 -20.45 -1.10 -2.40
C ILE A 3 -19.37 -0.21 -3.01
N ASN A 4 -18.11 -0.52 -2.74
CA ASN A 4 -16.96 0.33 -3.08
C ASN A 4 -16.23 -0.11 -4.33
N ILE A 5 -16.22 -1.39 -4.62
CA ILE A 5 -15.59 -1.96 -5.82
C ILE A 5 -16.65 -2.71 -6.62
N ASP A 6 -16.43 -2.81 -7.92
CA ASP A 6 -17.40 -3.44 -8.83
C ASP A 6 -17.50 -4.95 -8.58
N ASP A 7 -18.65 -5.54 -8.91
CA ASP A 7 -18.86 -6.97 -8.70
C ASP A 7 -17.95 -7.83 -9.58
N ASP A 8 -17.48 -7.30 -10.71
CA ASP A 8 -16.53 -7.97 -11.61
C ASP A 8 -15.07 -7.58 -11.33
N GLU A 9 -14.81 -6.78 -10.31
CA GLU A 9 -13.46 -6.39 -9.91
C GLU A 9 -12.85 -7.49 -9.07
N TYR A 10 -11.58 -7.80 -9.33
CA TYR A 10 -10.86 -8.83 -8.59
C TYR A 10 -9.43 -8.37 -8.25
N ILE A 11 -8.92 -8.87 -7.14
CA ILE A 11 -7.56 -8.58 -6.67
C ILE A 11 -6.56 -9.37 -7.52
N THR A 12 -5.60 -8.68 -8.10
CA THR A 12 -4.52 -9.30 -8.86
C THR A 12 -3.24 -9.46 -8.03
N ALA A 13 -3.01 -8.54 -7.09
CA ALA A 13 -1.88 -8.61 -6.18
C ALA A 13 -2.21 -7.83 -4.90
N SER A 14 -1.64 -8.23 -3.78
CA SER A 14 -1.84 -7.50 -2.52
C SER A 14 -0.67 -7.75 -1.57
N LEU A 15 -0.35 -6.72 -0.77
CA LEU A 15 0.70 -6.75 0.24
C LEU A 15 0.15 -6.30 1.59
N PRO A 16 0.38 -7.08 2.65
CA PRO A 16 0.04 -6.68 4.01
C PRO A 16 1.16 -5.88 4.67
N LYS A 17 0.91 -5.32 5.83
CA LYS A 17 1.90 -4.66 6.70
C LYS A 17 2.56 -3.44 6.04
N ILE A 18 1.92 -2.87 5.05
CA ILE A 18 2.42 -1.71 4.33
C ILE A 18 2.06 -0.44 5.10
N TRP A 19 3.02 0.46 5.24
CA TRP A 19 2.77 1.78 5.82
C TRP A 19 2.77 2.82 4.70
N ASP A 20 1.73 3.62 4.64
CA ASP A 20 1.68 4.78 3.77
C ASP A 20 2.31 5.97 4.49
N ILE A 21 3.25 6.64 3.84
CA ILE A 21 4.04 7.69 4.46
C ILE A 21 3.99 8.93 3.55
N ALA A 22 3.70 10.08 4.13
CA ALA A 22 3.80 11.35 3.42
C ALA A 22 4.98 12.14 3.97
N HIS A 23 5.75 12.73 3.07
CA HIS A 23 6.92 13.53 3.40
C HIS A 23 6.63 15.01 3.20
N GLY A 24 7.49 15.88 3.77
CA GLY A 24 7.39 17.33 3.64
C GLY A 24 6.23 17.90 4.44
N LEU A 25 5.64 18.98 3.95
CA LEU A 25 4.54 19.66 4.64
C LEU A 25 3.30 18.76 4.76
N SER A 26 3.04 17.94 3.73
CA SER A 26 1.93 16.97 3.82
C SER A 26 2.16 15.96 4.92
N GLY A 27 3.40 15.57 5.18
CA GLY A 27 3.75 14.63 6.26
C GLY A 27 3.44 15.16 7.64
N PHE A 28 3.33 16.47 7.78
CA PHE A 28 2.98 17.11 9.04
C PHE A 28 1.52 16.83 9.44
N PHE A 29 0.63 16.77 8.44
CA PHE A 29 -0.79 16.56 8.64
C PHE A 29 -1.23 15.13 8.35
N HIS A 30 -0.43 14.37 7.62
CA HIS A 30 -0.72 12.99 7.29
C HIS A 30 -0.11 12.06 8.34
N LYS A 31 -0.96 11.32 9.03
CA LYS A 31 -0.51 10.30 9.96
C LYS A 31 -0.32 9.00 9.19
N SER A 32 0.88 8.44 9.26
CA SER A 32 1.19 7.16 8.64
C SER A 32 0.28 6.06 9.18
N LYS A 33 -0.23 5.22 8.29
CA LYS A 33 -1.13 4.13 8.63
C LYS A 33 -0.56 2.82 8.12
N GLU A 34 -0.64 1.79 8.96
CA GLU A 34 -0.36 0.43 8.53
C GLU A 34 -1.60 -0.15 7.87
N GLY A 35 -1.43 -0.84 6.76
CA GLY A 35 -2.57 -1.39 6.06
C GLY A 35 -2.21 -2.39 4.99
N VAL A 36 -3.17 -2.61 4.11
CA VAL A 36 -3.05 -3.49 2.95
C VAL A 36 -3.05 -2.64 1.70
N LEU A 37 -2.08 -2.88 0.82
CA LEU A 37 -2.05 -2.31 -0.52
C LEU A 37 -2.56 -3.40 -1.48
N ALA A 38 -3.65 -3.13 -2.16
CA ALA A 38 -4.28 -4.08 -3.07
C ALA A 38 -4.34 -3.51 -4.48
N LEU A 39 -3.90 -4.30 -5.45
CA LEU A 39 -4.06 -3.99 -6.86
C LEU A 39 -5.17 -4.87 -7.41
N THR A 40 -6.17 -4.25 -8.01
CA THR A 40 -7.23 -4.97 -8.71
C THR A 40 -7.09 -4.78 -10.22
N ASN A 41 -7.97 -5.41 -10.98
CA ASN A 41 -8.01 -5.19 -12.42
C ASN A 41 -8.46 -3.77 -12.82
N LYS A 42 -8.91 -2.94 -11.85
CA LYS A 42 -9.43 -1.59 -12.12
C LYS A 42 -8.76 -0.50 -11.29
N ASN A 43 -8.28 -0.81 -10.10
CA ASN A 43 -7.85 0.19 -9.14
C ASN A 43 -6.61 -0.25 -8.37
N LEU A 44 -5.87 0.74 -7.87
CA LEU A 44 -4.91 0.56 -6.79
C LEU A 44 -5.58 1.10 -5.52
N ILE A 45 -5.60 0.30 -4.46
CA ILE A 45 -6.38 0.59 -3.25
C ILE A 45 -5.49 0.41 -2.02
N PHE A 46 -5.58 1.37 -1.10
CA PHE A 46 -4.97 1.23 0.21
C PHE A 46 -6.06 1.28 1.28
N VAL A 47 -6.05 0.29 2.17
CA VAL A 47 -6.97 0.24 3.31
C VAL A 47 -6.17 0.10 4.59
N PRO A 48 -6.40 0.96 5.61
CA PRO A 48 -5.82 0.75 6.92
C PRO A 48 -6.37 -0.55 7.51
N ARG A 49 -5.47 -1.47 7.81
CA ARG A 49 -5.83 -2.74 8.45
C ARG A 49 -4.59 -3.34 9.10
N PHE A 50 -4.67 -3.65 10.37
CA PHE A 50 -3.62 -4.34 11.08
C PHE A 50 -3.81 -5.85 10.93
N LEU A 51 -2.77 -6.52 10.40
CA LEU A 51 -2.74 -7.97 10.27
C LEU A 51 -1.47 -8.49 10.94
N GLN A 52 -1.63 -9.49 11.77
CA GLN A 52 -0.50 -10.16 12.39
C GLN A 52 -0.01 -11.27 11.46
N LEU A 53 1.30 -11.28 11.16
CA LEU A 53 1.90 -12.30 10.29
C LEU A 53 2.88 -13.15 11.07
N MET A 54 2.81 -14.45 10.87
CA MET A 54 3.83 -15.36 11.35
C MET A 54 5.06 -15.32 10.45
N SER A 55 6.21 -15.73 10.93
CA SER A 55 7.48 -15.65 10.19
C SER A 55 7.41 -16.26 8.80
N LYS A 56 6.77 -17.42 8.67
CA LYS A 56 6.62 -18.10 7.37
C LYS A 56 5.76 -17.32 6.40
N GLU A 57 4.69 -16.68 6.90
CA GLU A 57 3.82 -15.85 6.08
C GLU A 57 4.55 -14.59 5.62
N ARG A 58 5.38 -14.03 6.50
CA ARG A 58 6.15 -12.84 6.18
C ARG A 58 7.12 -13.08 5.02
N GLU A 59 7.76 -14.25 4.96
CA GLU A 59 8.66 -14.61 3.86
C GLU A 59 7.94 -14.67 2.52
N LYS A 60 6.67 -15.07 2.52
CA LYS A 60 5.85 -15.13 1.30
C LYS A 60 5.73 -13.76 0.63
N TYR A 61 5.67 -12.69 1.42
CA TYR A 61 5.47 -11.34 0.91
C TYR A 61 6.75 -10.53 0.82
N PHE A 62 7.69 -10.76 1.72
CA PHE A 62 8.87 -9.93 1.88
C PHE A 62 10.18 -10.71 1.99
N GLY A 63 10.19 -11.99 1.63
CA GLY A 63 11.41 -12.80 1.69
C GLY A 63 12.51 -12.25 0.79
N ASP A 64 13.78 -12.42 1.20
CA ASP A 64 14.97 -11.93 0.51
C ASP A 64 14.97 -10.40 0.32
N ASP A 65 14.34 -9.68 1.25
CA ASP A 65 14.19 -8.22 1.22
C ASP A 65 13.59 -7.71 -0.10
N LYS A 66 12.65 -8.48 -0.64
CA LYS A 66 11.91 -8.11 -1.85
C LYS A 66 10.43 -8.02 -1.56
N ALA A 67 9.80 -6.97 -2.07
CA ALA A 67 8.34 -6.90 -2.09
C ALA A 67 7.85 -7.80 -3.23
N LYS A 68 7.31 -8.95 -2.89
CA LYS A 68 6.91 -9.97 -3.87
C LYS A 68 5.52 -9.67 -4.41
N VAL A 69 5.33 -9.92 -5.71
CA VAL A 69 4.01 -9.82 -6.34
C VAL A 69 3.26 -11.11 -6.06
N THR A 70 2.34 -11.05 -5.12
CA THR A 70 1.53 -12.18 -4.68
C THR A 70 0.21 -11.67 -4.15
N LYS A 71 -0.66 -12.57 -3.73
CA LYS A 71 -1.92 -12.20 -3.08
C LYS A 71 -1.88 -12.53 -1.60
N LEU A 72 -2.46 -11.65 -0.81
CA LEU A 72 -2.63 -11.88 0.61
C LEU A 72 -3.59 -13.06 0.82
N ALA A 73 -3.13 -14.08 1.57
CA ALA A 73 -3.92 -15.26 1.86
C ALA A 73 -5.15 -14.90 2.71
N HIS A 74 -6.27 -15.56 2.45
CA HIS A 74 -7.52 -15.39 3.20
C HIS A 74 -8.04 -13.95 3.19
N TYR A 75 -7.79 -13.23 2.12
CA TYR A 75 -8.25 -11.86 1.94
C TYR A 75 -8.97 -11.75 0.60
N SER A 76 -10.30 -11.71 0.65
CA SER A 76 -11.13 -11.70 -0.54
C SER A 76 -11.50 -10.27 -0.98
N GLU A 77 -12.11 -10.18 -2.16
CA GLU A 77 -12.68 -8.92 -2.64
C GLU A 77 -13.76 -8.39 -1.69
N ALA A 78 -14.53 -9.29 -1.07
CA ALA A 78 -15.53 -8.90 -0.07
C ALA A 78 -14.86 -8.30 1.17
N ASP A 79 -13.73 -8.86 1.62
CA ASP A 79 -12.96 -8.33 2.73
C ASP A 79 -12.43 -6.93 2.41
N LEU A 80 -11.91 -6.75 1.20
CA LEU A 80 -11.41 -5.45 0.74
C LEU A 80 -12.54 -4.42 0.72
N ASP A 81 -13.68 -4.77 0.17
CA ASP A 81 -14.83 -3.88 0.08
C ASP A 81 -15.31 -3.45 1.48
N GLU A 82 -15.37 -4.40 2.40
CA GLU A 82 -15.75 -4.13 3.79
C GLU A 82 -14.73 -3.21 4.48
N ASP A 83 -13.44 -3.44 4.28
CA ASP A 83 -12.40 -2.61 4.87
C ASP A 83 -12.45 -1.17 4.34
N ILE A 84 -12.76 -0.98 3.06
CA ILE A 84 -12.95 0.35 2.50
C ILE A 84 -14.10 1.07 3.23
N SER A 85 -15.21 0.37 3.45
CA SER A 85 -16.37 0.94 4.14
C SER A 85 -16.09 1.28 5.59
N LYS A 86 -15.27 0.49 6.27
CA LYS A 86 -14.96 0.66 7.69
C LYS A 86 -13.94 1.76 7.96
N ASN A 87 -13.15 2.17 6.98
CA ASN A 87 -12.05 3.10 7.19
C ASN A 87 -12.12 4.28 6.24
N SER A 88 -12.45 5.46 6.79
CA SER A 88 -12.53 6.70 6.02
C SER A 88 -11.18 7.15 5.46
N LYS A 89 -10.07 6.60 5.95
CA LYS A 89 -8.71 6.90 5.47
C LYS A 89 -8.27 5.98 4.32
N SER A 90 -9.13 5.06 3.90
CA SER A 90 -8.89 4.27 2.69
C SER A 90 -8.94 5.16 1.47
N TRP A 91 -8.15 4.80 0.44
CA TRP A 91 -8.23 5.52 -0.83
C TRP A 91 -8.21 4.53 -1.99
N ILE A 92 -8.87 4.95 -3.07
CA ILE A 92 -9.00 4.19 -4.30
C ILE A 92 -8.46 5.05 -5.44
N CYS A 93 -7.47 4.52 -6.15
CA CYS A 93 -6.89 5.19 -7.31
C CYS A 93 -7.20 4.35 -8.56
N PRO A 94 -8.03 4.86 -9.48
CA PRO A 94 -8.22 4.17 -10.76
C PRO A 94 -6.88 3.99 -11.48
N LEU A 95 -6.68 2.86 -12.13
CA LEU A 95 -5.41 2.56 -12.78
C LEU A 95 -5.04 3.59 -13.84
N ASN A 96 -6.02 4.16 -14.53
CA ASN A 96 -5.76 5.21 -15.52
C ASN A 96 -5.36 6.55 -14.89
N SER A 97 -5.44 6.69 -13.58
CA SER A 97 -4.99 7.88 -12.85
C SER A 97 -3.56 7.76 -12.34
N LEU A 98 -2.95 6.59 -12.46
CA LEU A 98 -1.55 6.39 -12.08
C LEU A 98 -0.64 7.18 -13.02
N VAL A 99 0.29 7.93 -12.45
CA VAL A 99 1.25 8.77 -13.20
C VAL A 99 2.63 8.15 -13.19
N ASP A 100 3.08 7.66 -12.04
CA ASP A 100 4.41 7.07 -11.90
C ASP A 100 4.48 6.11 -10.70
N ALA A 101 5.43 5.20 -10.78
CA ALA A 101 5.81 4.31 -9.68
C ALA A 101 7.33 4.18 -9.73
N GLU A 102 8.01 4.49 -8.64
CA GLU A 102 9.47 4.45 -8.59
C GLU A 102 9.96 4.06 -7.21
N SER A 103 11.21 3.62 -7.15
CA SER A 103 11.89 3.42 -5.88
C SER A 103 12.67 4.69 -5.54
N VAL A 104 12.45 5.21 -4.34
CA VAL A 104 13.20 6.37 -3.85
C VAL A 104 13.95 5.98 -2.58
N THR A 105 15.20 6.43 -2.48
CA THR A 105 16.02 6.12 -1.32
C THR A 105 16.12 7.36 -0.44
N ILE A 106 15.65 7.22 0.80
CA ILE A 106 15.71 8.29 1.79
C ILE A 106 16.34 7.71 3.05
N ARG A 107 17.45 8.29 3.49
CA ARG A 107 18.19 7.84 4.67
C ARG A 107 18.52 6.34 4.61
N LYS A 108 18.99 5.88 3.45
CA LYS A 108 19.40 4.49 3.18
C LYS A 108 18.25 3.48 3.16
N VAL A 109 17.00 3.94 3.12
CA VAL A 109 15.83 3.08 3.00
C VAL A 109 15.18 3.29 1.65
N ASN A 110 14.88 2.20 0.95
CA ASN A 110 14.13 2.25 -0.31
C ASN A 110 12.64 2.26 0.00
N PHE A 111 11.95 3.27 -0.52
CA PHE A 111 10.50 3.37 -0.45
C PHE A 111 9.92 3.16 -1.85
N LEU A 112 8.73 2.57 -1.90
CA LEU A 112 7.93 2.57 -3.13
C LEU A 112 7.17 3.89 -3.18
N ARG A 113 7.47 4.73 -4.17
CA ARG A 113 6.74 5.99 -4.37
C ARG A 113 5.74 5.84 -5.50
N ILE A 114 4.50 6.12 -5.20
CA ILE A 114 3.41 6.10 -6.17
C ILE A 114 2.86 7.50 -6.32
N THR A 115 2.75 7.95 -7.58
CA THR A 115 2.21 9.25 -7.92
C THR A 115 0.94 9.03 -8.75
N PHE A 116 -0.13 9.70 -8.39
CA PHE A 116 -1.39 9.63 -9.13
C PHE A 116 -2.13 10.96 -9.07
N LYS A 117 -3.12 11.11 -9.95
CA LYS A 117 -4.00 12.26 -9.95
C LYS A 117 -5.29 11.93 -9.21
N ASP A 118 -5.68 12.80 -8.28
CA ASP A 118 -6.94 12.65 -7.56
C ASP A 118 -8.12 13.16 -8.40
N LYS A 119 -9.32 13.13 -7.81
CA LYS A 119 -10.54 13.58 -8.51
C LYS A 119 -10.51 15.06 -8.91
N LYS A 120 -9.69 15.85 -8.24
CA LYS A 120 -9.50 17.29 -8.56
C LYS A 120 -8.35 17.52 -9.53
N ASN A 121 -7.82 16.46 -10.13
CA ASN A 121 -6.68 16.49 -11.06
C ASN A 121 -5.39 17.01 -10.40
N GLN A 122 -5.27 16.88 -9.10
CA GLN A 122 -4.08 17.23 -8.34
C GLN A 122 -3.19 16.02 -8.18
N LEU A 123 -1.87 16.22 -8.26
CA LEU A 123 -0.90 15.15 -8.05
C LEU A 123 -0.82 14.81 -6.56
N LYS A 124 -0.92 13.53 -6.27
CA LYS A 124 -0.71 12.97 -4.95
C LYS A 124 0.46 11.99 -5.00
N LYS A 125 1.31 12.04 -3.99
CA LYS A 125 2.45 11.13 -3.86
C LYS A 125 2.38 10.45 -2.51
N TYR A 126 2.48 9.12 -2.52
CA TYR A 126 2.59 8.33 -1.30
C TYR A 126 3.83 7.45 -1.38
N ASP A 127 4.54 7.37 -0.27
CA ASP A 127 5.67 6.46 -0.12
C ASP A 127 5.25 5.30 0.75
N PHE A 128 5.66 4.10 0.37
CA PHE A 128 5.30 2.87 1.07
C PHE A 128 6.54 2.13 1.52
N ALA A 129 6.46 1.59 2.72
CA ALA A 129 7.51 0.75 3.30
C ALA A 129 6.91 -0.19 4.33
N ILE A 130 7.68 -1.18 4.74
CA ILE A 130 7.34 -1.98 5.92
C ILE A 130 8.27 -1.58 7.06
N THR A 131 7.79 -1.75 8.29
CA THR A 131 8.55 -1.30 9.47
C THR A 131 9.30 -2.43 10.13
N ARG A 132 10.47 -2.12 10.69
CA ARG A 132 11.20 -3.00 11.60
C ARG A 132 10.72 -2.82 13.03
N SER A 133 10.36 -1.61 13.40
CA SER A 133 9.88 -1.32 14.74
C SER A 133 8.83 -0.21 14.71
N VAL A 134 7.95 -0.24 15.70
CA VAL A 134 6.81 0.65 15.81
C VAL A 134 6.74 1.16 17.24
N ILE A 135 6.45 2.45 17.39
CA ILE A 135 6.10 3.06 18.68
C ILE A 135 4.59 2.98 18.84
N SER A 136 4.12 2.54 20.01
CA SER A 136 2.68 2.38 20.25
C SER A 136 2.04 3.54 21.02
N TYR A 137 2.82 4.40 21.66
CA TYR A 137 2.33 5.49 22.46
C TYR A 137 2.95 6.82 22.03
N PRO A 138 2.20 7.92 21.94
CA PRO A 138 0.75 8.04 22.22
C PRO A 138 -0.14 7.43 21.14
N GLN A 139 0.41 7.11 19.99
CA GLN A 139 -0.28 6.43 18.91
C GLN A 139 0.69 5.53 18.16
N ARG A 140 0.17 4.54 17.45
CA ARG A 140 0.99 3.62 16.66
C ARG A 140 1.67 4.38 15.51
N GLN A 141 3.01 4.38 15.50
CA GLN A 141 3.83 5.10 14.51
C GLN A 141 5.02 4.24 14.10
N PRO A 142 5.45 4.35 12.83
CA PRO A 142 6.66 3.65 12.40
C PRO A 142 7.89 4.33 12.99
N LEU A 143 8.84 3.52 13.48
CA LEU A 143 10.10 4.00 14.02
C LEU A 143 11.27 3.72 13.09
N MET A 144 11.35 2.50 12.58
CA MET A 144 12.39 2.08 11.65
C MET A 144 11.79 1.27 10.52
N TYR A 145 12.40 1.36 9.33
CA TYR A 145 11.91 0.69 8.14
C TYR A 145 12.88 -0.34 7.62
N TYR A 146 12.35 -1.39 6.98
CA TYR A 146 13.15 -2.28 6.14
C TYR A 146 13.35 -1.63 4.77
N SER A 147 14.56 -1.76 4.23
CA SER A 147 14.84 -1.37 2.85
C SER A 147 14.55 -2.57 1.96
N LEU A 148 13.57 -2.44 1.06
CA LEU A 148 13.14 -3.52 0.17
C LEU A 148 13.44 -3.21 -1.28
N ASP A 149 13.59 -4.28 -2.07
CA ASP A 149 13.59 -4.18 -3.52
C ASP A 149 12.14 -4.17 -4.01
N TRP A 150 11.72 -3.06 -4.60
CA TRP A 150 10.36 -2.83 -5.08
C TRP A 150 10.21 -3.07 -6.58
N THR A 151 11.25 -3.58 -7.25
CA THR A 151 11.31 -3.68 -8.71
C THR A 151 10.10 -4.40 -9.31
N ASP A 152 9.70 -5.53 -8.75
CA ASP A 152 8.60 -6.32 -9.30
C ASP A 152 7.26 -5.58 -9.21
N TRP A 153 7.03 -4.91 -8.10
CA TRP A 153 5.82 -4.08 -7.93
C TRP A 153 5.83 -2.86 -8.85
N ILE A 154 6.98 -2.23 -9.01
CA ILE A 154 7.13 -1.08 -9.91
C ILE A 154 6.81 -1.51 -11.35
N ASN A 155 7.37 -2.62 -11.80
CA ASN A 155 7.11 -3.14 -13.14
C ASN A 155 5.64 -3.47 -13.34
N LEU A 156 5.02 -4.08 -12.34
CA LEU A 156 3.59 -4.41 -12.39
C LEU A 156 2.74 -3.14 -12.50
N LEU A 157 3.00 -2.14 -11.67
CA LEU A 157 2.25 -0.87 -11.71
C LEU A 157 2.46 -0.14 -13.03
N LYS A 158 3.68 -0.10 -13.54
CA LYS A 158 3.98 0.55 -14.82
C LYS A 158 3.32 -0.13 -16.00
N SER A 159 3.02 -1.42 -15.90
CA SER A 159 2.31 -2.13 -16.97
C SER A 159 0.88 -1.63 -17.16
N HIS A 160 0.34 -0.88 -16.21
CA HIS A 160 -0.99 -0.27 -16.27
C HIS A 160 -0.97 1.21 -16.67
N MET A 161 0.20 1.77 -16.92
CA MET A 161 0.35 3.19 -17.28
C MET A 161 0.43 3.44 -18.78
#